data_5189702fd47e335cd22891d62d864ddb
#
_entry.id   5189702fd47e335cd22891d62d864ddb
#
_cell.length_a   1.000
_cell.length_b   1.000
_cell.length_c   1.000
_cell.angle_alpha   90.00
_cell.angle_beta   90.00
_cell.angle_gamma   90.00
#
_symmetry.space_group_name_H-M   'P 1'
#
loop_
_entity.id
_entity.type
_entity.pdbx_description
1 polymer ?
#
loop_
_entity_poly.entity_id
_entity_poly.type
_entity_poly.pdbx_seq_one_letter_code
_entity_poly.pdbx_strand_id
1 'polypeptide(L)'
;RTGGFSRTDEALKANAIHARQIAKQHGCAMFYMSQLSADAENKVVLNQAMMEGSRTGKAAEADLMILIAKNPPVEGQEEEDTMRHLNLVKNKLSGWHGIIHCNLEYKTARYVV
;
A
#
# COMPACT_ATOMS: atom_id res chain seq x y z
N ARG A 1 28.21 13.61 -3.39
CA ARG A 1 27.48 12.48 -3.06
C ARG A 1 26.01 12.57 -3.48
N THR A 2 25.58 11.57 -4.13
CA THR A 2 24.18 11.46 -4.54
C THR A 2 23.28 11.01 -3.40
N GLY A 3 23.77 11.02 -2.24
CA GLY A 3 23.34 10.19 -1.19
C GLY A 3 22.00 10.41 -0.52
N GLY A 4 21.35 11.54 -0.67
CA GLY A 4 20.08 11.76 0.01
C GLY A 4 19.00 10.78 -0.43
N PHE A 5 18.80 10.63 -1.73
CA PHE A 5 17.82 9.71 -2.29
C PHE A 5 18.21 8.25 -2.02
N SER A 6 19.46 7.91 -2.27
CA SER A 6 19.97 6.56 -2.04
C SER A 6 19.88 6.14 -0.57
N ARG A 7 20.17 7.05 0.34
CA ARG A 7 20.01 6.81 1.77
C ARG A 7 18.57 6.56 2.18
N THR A 8 17.65 7.32 1.61
CA THR A 8 16.22 7.14 1.90
C THR A 8 15.79 5.76 1.45
N ASP A 9 16.19 5.32 0.27
CA ASP A 9 15.87 4.00 -0.26
C ASP A 9 16.44 2.89 0.62
N GLU A 10 17.69 3.03 1.02
CA GLU A 10 18.33 2.06 1.91
C GLU A 10 17.66 2.00 3.28
N ALA A 11 17.27 3.15 3.82
CA ALA A 11 16.55 3.22 5.09
C ALA A 11 15.18 2.55 5.00
N LEU A 12 14.44 2.77 3.91
CA LEU A 12 13.15 2.13 3.70
C LEU A 12 13.28 0.61 3.62
N LYS A 13 14.28 0.13 2.90
CA LYS A 13 14.57 -1.29 2.80
C LYS A 13 14.94 -1.88 4.16
N ALA A 14 15.84 -1.22 4.89
CA ALA A 14 16.27 -1.67 6.20
C ALA A 14 15.11 -1.75 7.18
N ASN A 15 14.21 -0.77 7.14
CA ASN A 15 13.02 -0.75 8.00
C ASN A 15 12.09 -1.91 7.69
N ALA A 16 11.90 -2.24 6.42
CA ALA A 16 11.06 -3.35 6.01
C ALA A 16 11.65 -4.70 6.47
N ILE A 17 12.95 -4.88 6.32
CA ILE A 17 13.65 -6.07 6.77
C ILE A 17 13.54 -6.20 8.30
N HIS A 18 13.74 -5.11 9.01
CA HIS A 18 13.66 -5.09 10.46
C HIS A 18 12.25 -5.44 10.97
N ALA A 19 11.22 -4.88 10.32
CA ALA A 19 9.84 -5.21 10.65
C ALA A 19 9.56 -6.70 10.48
N ARG A 20 10.05 -7.31 9.41
CA ARG A 20 9.91 -8.75 9.18
C ARG A 20 10.63 -9.57 10.24
N GLN A 21 11.81 -9.15 10.63
CA GLN A 21 12.58 -9.83 11.69
C GLN A 21 11.86 -9.81 13.03
N ILE A 22 11.27 -8.65 13.38
CA ILE A 22 10.47 -8.53 14.61
C ILE A 22 9.26 -9.47 14.56
N ALA A 23 8.56 -9.51 13.45
CA ALA A 23 7.40 -10.39 13.29
C ALA A 23 7.77 -11.84 13.49
N LYS A 24 8.87 -12.29 12.89
CA LYS A 24 9.37 -13.66 13.04
C LYS A 24 9.85 -13.97 14.45
N GLN A 25 10.60 -13.05 15.03
CA GLN A 25 11.20 -13.22 16.34
C GLN A 25 10.14 -13.33 17.44
N HIS A 26 9.06 -12.56 17.34
CA HIS A 26 8.02 -12.50 18.35
C HIS A 26 6.76 -13.28 17.99
N GLY A 27 6.72 -13.92 16.82
CA GLY A 27 5.57 -14.70 16.39
C GLY A 27 4.32 -13.85 16.23
N CYS A 28 4.45 -12.62 15.73
CA CYS A 28 3.33 -11.68 15.59
C CYS A 28 3.14 -11.24 14.14
N ALA A 29 1.96 -10.68 13.87
CA ALA A 29 1.70 -10.00 12.60
C ALA A 29 2.21 -8.57 12.69
N MET A 30 2.95 -8.13 11.67
CA MET A 30 3.47 -6.77 11.59
C MET A 30 2.78 -6.05 10.44
N PHE A 31 2.11 -4.94 10.76
CA PHE A 31 1.47 -4.09 9.76
C PHE A 31 2.39 -2.91 9.48
N TYR A 32 2.76 -2.76 8.23
CA TYR A 32 3.66 -1.71 7.79
C TYR A 32 2.92 -0.81 6.79
N MET A 33 2.81 0.48 7.12
CA MET A 33 2.10 1.44 6.29
C MET A 33 3.08 2.25 5.45
N SER A 34 2.71 2.53 4.22
CA SER A 34 3.54 3.27 3.29
C SER A 34 2.68 4.06 2.31
N GLN A 35 3.29 5.07 1.71
CA GLN A 35 2.63 5.88 0.71
C GLN A 35 2.84 5.30 -0.69
N LEU A 36 1.91 5.64 -1.59
CA LEU A 36 2.05 5.35 -3.01
C LEU A 36 2.84 6.48 -3.68
N SER A 37 3.51 6.14 -4.78
CA SER A 37 4.19 7.13 -5.59
C SER A 37 3.20 7.95 -6.42
N ALA A 38 3.68 9.03 -7.03
CA ALA A 38 2.87 9.88 -7.89
C ALA A 38 2.25 9.12 -9.07
N ASP A 39 2.87 8.02 -9.49
CA ASP A 39 2.36 7.19 -10.58
C ASP A 39 0.99 6.59 -10.29
N ALA A 40 0.62 6.49 -9.02
CA ALA A 40 -0.66 5.93 -8.61
C ALA A 40 -1.79 6.97 -8.64
N GLU A 41 -1.47 8.24 -8.83
CA GLU A 41 -2.47 9.29 -8.80
C GLU A 41 -3.56 9.08 -9.85
N ASN A 42 -4.82 9.21 -9.43
CA ASN A 42 -6.00 9.06 -10.28
C ASN A 42 -6.16 7.67 -10.92
N LYS A 43 -5.53 6.66 -10.37
CA LYS A 43 -5.66 5.29 -10.86
C LYS A 43 -6.43 4.43 -9.86
N VAL A 44 -7.27 3.57 -10.37
CA VAL A 44 -8.05 2.62 -9.59
C VAL A 44 -7.35 1.27 -9.52
N VAL A 45 -6.73 0.85 -10.61
CA VAL A 45 -5.96 -0.40 -10.68
C VAL A 45 -4.50 -0.08 -10.40
N LEU A 46 -4.00 -0.61 -9.30
CA LEU A 46 -2.66 -0.34 -8.81
C LEU A 46 -1.79 -1.59 -8.87
N ASN A 47 -0.47 -1.39 -8.96
CA ASN A 47 0.49 -2.48 -8.92
C ASN A 47 1.63 -2.15 -7.95
N GLN A 48 2.48 -3.15 -7.67
CA GLN A 48 3.56 -3.01 -6.71
C GLN A 48 4.56 -1.90 -7.05
N ALA A 49 4.75 -1.63 -8.34
CA ALA A 49 5.69 -0.60 -8.78
C ALA A 49 5.25 0.81 -8.38
N MET A 50 3.98 1.00 -8.06
CA MET A 50 3.42 2.28 -7.64
C MET A 50 3.62 2.58 -6.16
N MET A 51 4.16 1.64 -5.41
CA MET A 51 4.47 1.88 -4.00
C MET A 51 5.74 2.71 -3.89
N GLU A 52 5.72 3.73 -3.04
CA GLU A 52 6.91 4.53 -2.76
C GLU A 52 8.04 3.64 -2.27
N GLY A 53 9.22 3.79 -2.87
CA GLY A 53 10.37 2.98 -2.53
C GLY A 53 10.33 1.56 -3.08
N SER A 54 9.51 1.29 -4.09
CA SER A 54 9.38 -0.06 -4.67
C SER A 54 10.70 -0.63 -5.18
N ARG A 55 11.61 0.24 -5.63
CA ARG A 55 12.93 -0.17 -6.15
C ARG A 55 13.87 -0.64 -5.05
N THR A 56 13.55 -0.42 -3.81
CA THR A 56 14.42 -0.77 -2.68
C THR A 56 14.29 -2.22 -2.23
N GLY A 57 13.37 -2.98 -2.81
CA GLY A 57 13.07 -4.33 -2.35
C GLY A 57 12.15 -4.38 -1.15
N LYS A 58 11.60 -3.25 -0.75
CA LYS A 58 10.65 -3.14 0.36
C LYS A 58 9.43 -4.06 0.16
N ALA A 59 8.93 -4.12 -1.08
CA ALA A 59 7.81 -5.00 -1.43
C ALA A 59 8.15 -6.48 -1.26
N ALA A 60 9.42 -6.85 -1.41
CA ALA A 60 9.84 -8.24 -1.29
C ALA A 60 9.68 -8.79 0.13
N GLU A 61 9.70 -7.93 1.12
CA GLU A 61 9.60 -8.33 2.53
C GLU A 61 8.16 -8.56 2.99
N ALA A 62 7.16 -8.12 2.24
CA ALA A 62 5.77 -8.29 2.62
C ALA A 62 5.22 -9.65 2.20
N ASP A 63 4.43 -10.27 3.07
CA ASP A 63 3.68 -11.49 2.74
C ASP A 63 2.33 -11.15 2.11
N LEU A 64 1.77 -10.02 2.47
CA LEU A 64 0.51 -9.51 1.95
C LEU A 64 0.67 -8.01 1.68
N MET A 65 0.23 -7.57 0.52
CA MET A 65 0.27 -6.15 0.17
C MET A 65 -1.06 -5.71 -0.41
N ILE A 66 -1.65 -4.71 0.23
CA ILE A 66 -2.92 -4.13 -0.19
C ILE A 66 -2.69 -2.67 -0.51
N LEU A 67 -2.99 -2.28 -1.75
CA LEU A 67 -2.92 -0.90 -2.20
C LEU A 67 -4.33 -0.34 -2.29
N ILE A 68 -4.55 0.81 -1.64
CA ILE A 68 -5.88 1.40 -1.54
C ILE A 68 -6.00 2.56 -2.51
N ALA A 69 -6.97 2.48 -3.41
CA ALA A 69 -7.24 3.50 -4.42
C ALA A 69 -8.62 4.12 -4.23
N LYS A 70 -8.77 5.32 -4.72
CA LYS A 70 -10.08 5.98 -4.84
C LYS A 70 -10.31 6.39 -6.28
N ASN A 71 -11.56 6.64 -6.63
CA ASN A 71 -11.89 7.12 -7.96
C ASN A 71 -11.29 8.49 -8.22
N PRO A 72 -10.91 8.80 -9.48
CA PRO A 72 -10.46 10.14 -9.85
C PRO A 72 -11.54 11.18 -9.54
N PRO A 73 -11.14 12.42 -9.19
CA PRO A 73 -12.12 13.48 -8.98
C PRO A 73 -12.95 13.74 -10.25
N VAL A 74 -14.24 13.97 -10.04
CA VAL A 74 -15.17 14.33 -11.13
C VAL A 74 -15.55 15.78 -10.97
N GLU A 75 -15.38 16.56 -12.05
CA GLU A 75 -15.74 17.96 -12.06
C GLU A 75 -17.25 18.13 -11.79
N GLY A 76 -17.60 19.05 -10.89
CA GLY A 76 -19.00 19.30 -10.52
C GLY A 76 -19.57 18.35 -9.48
N GLN A 77 -18.80 17.42 -8.98
CA GLN A 77 -19.24 16.53 -7.94
C GLN A 77 -19.28 17.25 -6.58
N GLU A 78 -20.48 17.39 -6.03
CA GLU A 78 -20.68 18.07 -4.76
C GLU A 78 -20.46 17.15 -3.56
N GLU A 79 -20.80 15.88 -3.70
CA GLU A 79 -20.65 14.88 -2.64
C GLU A 79 -19.32 14.18 -2.75
N GLU A 80 -18.74 13.88 -1.60
CA GLU A 80 -17.48 13.15 -1.55
C GLU A 80 -17.72 11.67 -1.91
N ASP A 81 -16.88 11.16 -2.80
CA ASP A 81 -16.93 9.75 -3.19
C ASP A 81 -16.28 8.91 -2.08
N THR A 82 -17.07 8.08 -1.44
CA THR A 82 -16.62 7.21 -0.36
C THR A 82 -16.12 5.86 -0.84
N MET A 83 -16.26 5.57 -2.13
CA MET A 83 -15.83 4.27 -2.67
C MET A 83 -14.30 4.15 -2.64
N ARG A 84 -13.84 2.98 -2.24
CA ARG A 84 -12.42 2.66 -2.23
C ARG A 84 -12.21 1.30 -2.90
N HIS A 85 -11.05 1.14 -3.52
CA HIS A 85 -10.68 -0.06 -4.23
C HIS A 85 -9.44 -0.64 -3.57
N LEU A 86 -9.58 -1.81 -2.97
CA LEU A 86 -8.48 -2.49 -2.30
C LEU A 86 -7.83 -3.44 -3.30
N ASN A 87 -6.65 -3.08 -3.77
CA ASN A 87 -5.88 -3.87 -4.73
C ASN A 87 -4.97 -4.84 -3.98
N LEU A 88 -5.29 -6.12 -4.03
CA LEU A 88 -4.42 -7.17 -3.50
C LEU A 88 -3.37 -7.49 -4.55
N VAL A 89 -2.20 -6.88 -4.42
CA VAL A 89 -1.14 -7.00 -5.43
C VAL A 89 -0.06 -8.00 -5.05
N LYS A 90 -0.05 -8.44 -3.80
CA LYS A 90 0.82 -9.51 -3.33
C LYS A 90 0.11 -10.28 -2.23
N ASN A 91 0.05 -11.59 -2.36
CA ASN A 91 -0.60 -12.44 -1.38
C ASN A 91 0.05 -13.82 -1.37
N LYS A 92 1.02 -14.00 -0.50
CA LYS A 92 1.69 -15.29 -0.30
C LYS A 92 0.86 -16.27 0.51
N LEU A 93 -0.21 -15.79 1.15
CA LEU A 93 -1.04 -16.63 2.03
C LEU A 93 -1.96 -17.55 1.23
N SER A 94 -2.65 -17.00 0.22
CA SER A 94 -3.55 -17.80 -0.63
C SER A 94 -3.25 -17.70 -2.11
N GLY A 95 -2.42 -16.75 -2.51
CA GLY A 95 -2.10 -16.51 -3.91
C GLY A 95 -3.14 -15.72 -4.68
N TRP A 96 -4.28 -15.39 -4.07
CA TRP A 96 -5.33 -14.66 -4.76
C TRP A 96 -4.93 -13.19 -4.98
N HIS A 97 -5.09 -12.71 -6.21
CA HIS A 97 -4.89 -11.32 -6.58
C HIS A 97 -6.19 -10.78 -7.16
N GLY A 98 -6.49 -9.53 -6.86
CA GLY A 98 -7.70 -8.91 -7.39
C GLY A 98 -8.01 -7.60 -6.68
N ILE A 99 -9.20 -7.08 -6.95
CA ILE A 99 -9.66 -5.82 -6.40
C ILE A 99 -10.95 -6.05 -5.63
N ILE A 100 -10.98 -5.56 -4.39
CA ILE A 100 -12.18 -5.58 -3.56
C ILE A 100 -12.72 -4.15 -3.51
N HIS A 101 -13.97 -3.97 -3.90
CA HIS A 101 -14.64 -2.68 -3.85
C HIS A 101 -15.37 -2.52 -2.53
N CYS A 102 -15.18 -1.38 -1.88
CA CYS A 102 -15.80 -1.11 -0.59
C CYS A 102 -16.10 0.39 -0.43
N ASN A 103 -16.84 0.73 0.61
CA ASN A 103 -17.09 2.10 0.98
C ASN A 103 -16.33 2.45 2.26
N LEU A 104 -15.77 3.65 2.29
CA LEU A 104 -15.14 4.18 3.49
C LEU A 104 -16.19 4.94 4.30
N GLU A 105 -16.43 4.48 5.49
CA GLU A 105 -17.33 5.12 6.44
C GLU A 105 -16.51 6.05 7.32
N TYR A 106 -16.59 7.36 7.03
CA TYR A 106 -15.71 8.36 7.68
C TYR A 106 -15.92 8.47 9.17
N LYS A 107 -17.18 8.40 9.63
CA LYS A 107 -17.49 8.55 11.05
C LYS A 107 -16.83 7.51 11.93
N THR A 108 -16.70 6.30 11.41
CA THR A 108 -16.16 5.17 12.16
C THR A 108 -14.78 4.73 11.66
N ALA A 109 -14.27 5.37 10.59
CA ALA A 109 -13.02 5.02 9.91
C ALA A 109 -12.98 3.54 9.51
N ARG A 110 -14.09 3.05 8.93
CA ARG A 110 -14.23 1.64 8.55
C ARG A 110 -14.42 1.49 7.05
N TYR A 111 -13.83 0.43 6.50
CA TYR A 111 -14.09 -0.01 5.15
C TYR A 111 -15.20 -1.06 5.19
N VAL A 112 -16.30 -0.78 4.50
CA VAL A 112 -17.48 -1.65 4.50
C VAL A 112 -17.67 -2.25 3.10
N VAL A 113 -17.61 -3.56 3.02
CA VAL A 113 -17.75 -4.30 1.77
C VAL A 113 -19.21 -4.46 1.39
#